data_1cb6cf6d293870b6219150f79b36d716
#
_entry.id   1cb6cf6d293870b6219150f79b36d716
#
_cell.length_a   1.000
_cell.length_b   1.000
_cell.length_c   1.000
_cell.angle_alpha   90.00
_cell.angle_beta   90.00
_cell.angle_gamma   90.00
#
_symmetry.space_group_name_H-M   'P 1'
#
loop_
_entity.id
_entity.type
_entity.pdbx_description
1 polymer ?
#
loop_
_entity_poly.entity_id
_entity_poly.type
_entity_poly.pdbx_seq_one_letter_code
_entity_poly.pdbx_strand_id
1 'polypeptide(L)'
;MNSKVIQLQTTPAPRQFSDVAPVTLTDATMLERKDKLLARMREERFDALVIYADKEHGGNFEYLTGFIPRFEEGLLILDKSGQATAILGNENLKMAQHSRLPVTLKHCPLFSLPNQPMDNEKPLAQLFNETGLSTMSKIGLVGWKMFTATLADNAKYFDLPYFIVDAVKNSTHAELVNAAHLFIRGDKGARTVNNANEIAHYEYGANLASNCMLTALDAVAPGIRETELGALL
;
A
#
# COMPACT_ATOMS: atom_id res chain seq x y z
N MET A 1 -46.45 8.20 -0.92
CA MET A 1 -45.14 8.03 -0.24
C MET A 1 -45.34 7.08 0.91
N ASN A 2 -44.78 5.87 0.85
CA ASN A 2 -44.86 4.94 1.98
C ASN A 2 -43.94 5.48 3.09
N SER A 3 -44.50 5.92 4.20
CA SER A 3 -43.77 6.28 5.39
C SER A 3 -43.12 5.01 5.97
N LYS A 4 -41.80 4.94 5.97
CA LYS A 4 -41.08 3.88 6.70
C LYS A 4 -41.28 4.13 8.18
N VAL A 5 -41.88 3.16 8.88
CA VAL A 5 -42.00 3.20 10.34
C VAL A 5 -40.68 2.69 10.92
N ILE A 6 -39.97 3.55 11.66
CA ILE A 6 -38.78 3.18 12.40
C ILE A 6 -39.21 2.77 13.81
N GLN A 7 -38.82 1.56 14.23
CA GLN A 7 -39.07 1.06 15.56
C GLN A 7 -37.76 0.74 16.28
N LEU A 8 -37.67 1.12 17.55
CA LEU A 8 -36.58 0.70 18.42
C LEU A 8 -36.80 -0.77 18.81
N GLN A 9 -35.79 -1.60 18.58
CA GLN A 9 -35.81 -3.01 19.01
C GLN A 9 -34.54 -3.30 19.84
N THR A 10 -34.74 -4.12 20.88
CA THR A 10 -33.62 -4.67 21.64
C THR A 10 -33.02 -5.81 20.83
N THR A 11 -31.72 -5.74 20.56
CA THR A 11 -30.95 -6.81 19.92
C THR A 11 -29.92 -7.36 20.89
N PRO A 12 -29.56 -8.66 20.80
CA PRO A 12 -28.46 -9.18 21.60
C PRO A 12 -27.14 -8.46 21.26
N ALA A 13 -26.28 -8.33 22.24
CA ALA A 13 -24.93 -7.81 22.00
C ALA A 13 -24.21 -8.64 20.93
N PRO A 14 -23.39 -8.03 20.06
CA PRO A 14 -22.54 -8.77 19.13
C PRO A 14 -21.65 -9.77 19.87
N ARG A 15 -21.42 -10.93 19.24
CA ARG A 15 -20.57 -11.96 19.82
C ARG A 15 -19.11 -11.52 19.80
N GLN A 16 -18.43 -11.65 20.93
CA GLN A 16 -16.98 -11.55 21.01
C GLN A 16 -16.33 -12.88 20.60
N PHE A 17 -15.22 -12.82 19.88
CA PHE A 17 -14.44 -13.98 19.47
C PHE A 17 -13.12 -13.99 20.25
N SER A 18 -13.01 -14.91 21.21
CA SER A 18 -11.84 -15.03 22.08
C SER A 18 -10.87 -16.13 21.65
N ASP A 19 -11.28 -16.99 20.73
CA ASP A 19 -10.59 -18.23 20.32
C ASP A 19 -9.91 -18.11 18.95
N VAL A 20 -9.85 -16.92 18.37
CA VAL A 20 -9.15 -16.67 17.10
C VAL A 20 -7.65 -16.48 17.33
N ALA A 21 -6.84 -17.18 16.56
CA ALA A 21 -5.39 -17.06 16.57
C ALA A 21 -4.87 -16.22 15.41
N PRO A 22 -3.73 -15.52 15.57
CA PRO A 22 -3.08 -14.81 14.46
C PRO A 22 -2.78 -15.75 13.29
N VAL A 23 -3.12 -15.34 12.09
CA VAL A 23 -2.81 -16.06 10.86
C VAL A 23 -1.78 -15.28 10.07
N THR A 24 -0.61 -15.86 9.83
CA THR A 24 0.46 -15.23 9.04
C THR A 24 0.18 -15.44 7.56
N LEU A 25 0.42 -14.41 6.75
CA LEU A 25 0.46 -14.56 5.29
C LEU A 25 1.62 -15.49 4.91
N THR A 26 1.33 -16.55 4.16
CA THR A 26 2.36 -17.52 3.73
C THR A 26 3.20 -16.97 2.58
N ASP A 27 4.39 -17.55 2.36
CA ASP A 27 5.22 -17.20 1.20
C ASP A 27 4.52 -17.53 -0.12
N ALA A 28 3.70 -18.59 -0.15
CA ALA A 28 2.87 -18.92 -1.30
C ALA A 28 1.85 -17.81 -1.61
N THR A 29 1.20 -17.25 -0.58
CA THR A 29 0.29 -16.10 -0.73
C THR A 29 1.03 -14.86 -1.24
N MET A 30 2.21 -14.57 -0.73
CA MET A 30 3.01 -13.43 -1.18
C MET A 30 3.48 -13.59 -2.63
N LEU A 31 3.85 -14.81 -3.03
CA LEU A 31 4.17 -15.12 -4.42
C LEU A 31 2.93 -14.94 -5.33
N GLU A 32 1.78 -15.47 -4.92
CA GLU A 32 0.52 -15.30 -5.65
C GLU A 32 0.17 -13.82 -5.86
N ARG A 33 0.36 -12.96 -4.84
CA ARG A 33 0.16 -11.51 -4.94
C ARG A 33 1.02 -10.89 -6.05
N LYS A 34 2.31 -11.23 -6.05
CA LYS A 34 3.24 -10.78 -7.10
C LYS A 34 2.79 -11.26 -8.47
N ASP A 35 2.45 -12.54 -8.60
CA ASP A 35 2.09 -13.15 -9.88
C ASP A 35 0.79 -12.57 -10.45
N LYS A 36 -0.21 -12.29 -9.59
CA LYS A 36 -1.42 -11.55 -9.97
C LYS A 36 -1.06 -10.19 -10.59
N LEU A 37 -0.17 -9.42 -9.94
CA LEU A 37 0.22 -8.11 -10.44
C LEU A 37 1.00 -8.21 -11.75
N LEU A 38 1.97 -9.13 -11.85
CA LEU A 38 2.73 -9.37 -13.09
C LEU A 38 1.83 -9.79 -14.25
N ALA A 39 0.77 -10.56 -13.98
CA ALA A 39 -0.23 -10.90 -14.99
C ALA A 39 -0.95 -9.65 -15.51
N ARG A 40 -1.37 -8.74 -14.62
CA ARG A 40 -1.99 -7.45 -15.00
C ARG A 40 -1.03 -6.55 -15.77
N MET A 41 0.23 -6.47 -15.34
CA MET A 41 1.25 -5.72 -16.06
C MET A 41 1.42 -6.23 -17.50
N ARG A 42 1.44 -7.56 -17.70
CA ARG A 42 1.52 -8.17 -19.05
C ARG A 42 0.31 -7.85 -19.90
N GLU A 43 -0.91 -7.98 -19.35
CA GLU A 43 -2.16 -7.67 -20.06
C GLU A 43 -2.17 -6.23 -20.59
N GLU A 44 -1.67 -5.28 -19.81
CA GLU A 44 -1.66 -3.86 -20.14
C GLU A 44 -0.31 -3.34 -20.66
N ARG A 45 0.64 -4.25 -20.88
CA ARG A 45 1.96 -3.99 -21.49
C ARG A 45 2.81 -2.98 -20.71
N PHE A 46 2.78 -3.03 -19.39
CA PHE A 46 3.71 -2.28 -18.57
C PHE A 46 5.07 -2.98 -18.51
N ASP A 47 6.16 -2.22 -18.69
CA ASP A 47 7.52 -2.72 -18.51
C ASP A 47 7.95 -2.69 -17.05
N ALA A 48 7.48 -1.68 -16.30
CA ALA A 48 7.70 -1.58 -14.86
C ALA A 48 6.58 -0.78 -14.18
N LEU A 49 6.53 -0.92 -12.85
CA LEU A 49 5.76 -0.07 -11.95
C LEU A 49 6.73 0.63 -10.98
N VAL A 50 6.49 1.91 -10.73
CA VAL A 50 7.08 2.69 -9.63
C VAL A 50 5.97 2.90 -8.60
N ILE A 51 6.07 2.18 -7.49
CA ILE A 51 5.04 2.12 -6.45
C ILE A 51 5.51 2.97 -5.28
N TYR A 52 4.79 4.04 -5.01
CA TYR A 52 5.03 4.97 -3.91
C TYR A 52 4.41 4.47 -2.62
N ALA A 53 5.05 4.78 -1.51
CA ALA A 53 4.49 4.59 -0.18
C ALA A 53 4.98 5.65 0.79
N ASP A 54 4.08 6.05 1.67
CA ASP A 54 4.33 6.69 2.95
C ASP A 54 3.50 5.97 4.03
N LYS A 55 3.51 6.48 5.25
CA LYS A 55 2.78 5.86 6.37
C LYS A 55 1.28 5.74 6.11
N GLU A 56 0.66 6.72 5.44
CA GLU A 56 -0.79 6.79 5.23
C GLU A 56 -1.22 6.13 3.90
N HIS A 57 -0.32 6.06 2.93
CA HIS A 57 -0.63 5.67 1.55
C HIS A 57 0.19 4.46 1.07
N GLY A 58 0.60 3.60 2.00
CA GLY A 58 1.51 2.47 1.72
C GLY A 58 0.86 1.16 1.28
N GLY A 59 -0.48 1.07 1.18
CA GLY A 59 -1.16 -0.22 1.01
C GLY A 59 -0.82 -1.00 -0.27
N ASN A 60 -0.44 -0.34 -1.37
CA ASN A 60 0.01 -1.02 -2.59
C ASN A 60 1.44 -1.55 -2.47
N PHE A 61 2.30 -0.82 -1.78
CA PHE A 61 3.65 -1.22 -1.44
C PHE A 61 3.64 -2.40 -0.44
N GLU A 62 2.88 -2.27 0.65
CA GLU A 62 2.74 -3.30 1.68
C GLU A 62 2.19 -4.62 1.11
N TYR A 63 1.25 -4.55 0.18
CA TYR A 63 0.67 -5.74 -0.47
C TYR A 63 1.74 -6.67 -1.04
N LEU A 64 2.86 -6.12 -1.51
CA LEU A 64 3.98 -6.86 -2.09
C LEU A 64 5.10 -7.13 -1.08
N THR A 65 5.44 -6.12 -0.27
CA THR A 65 6.61 -6.18 0.60
C THR A 65 6.32 -6.71 2.00
N GLY A 66 5.07 -6.61 2.46
CA GLY A 66 4.66 -7.00 3.81
C GLY A 66 4.99 -5.98 4.90
N PHE A 67 5.46 -4.77 4.53
CA PHE A 67 5.67 -3.67 5.47
C PHE A 67 5.30 -2.31 4.85
N ILE A 68 5.05 -1.31 5.70
CA ILE A 68 4.82 0.09 5.30
C ILE A 68 5.99 0.94 5.79
N PRO A 69 6.56 1.82 4.93
CA PRO A 69 7.52 2.83 5.36
C PRO A 69 6.96 3.69 6.51
N ARG A 70 7.79 4.00 7.50
CA ARG A 70 7.43 4.89 8.61
C ARG A 70 8.34 6.09 8.61
N PHE A 71 7.77 7.26 8.88
CA PHE A 71 8.43 8.57 9.00
C PHE A 71 8.92 9.18 7.68
N GLU A 72 9.21 8.40 6.69
CA GLU A 72 9.78 8.81 5.40
C GLU A 72 9.09 8.10 4.24
N GLU A 73 9.35 8.54 3.02
CA GLU A 73 8.85 7.90 1.82
C GLU A 73 9.64 6.62 1.50
N GLY A 74 9.00 5.77 0.69
CA GLY A 74 9.63 4.61 0.07
C GLY A 74 9.10 4.38 -1.33
N LEU A 75 9.94 3.80 -2.19
CA LEU A 75 9.55 3.35 -3.51
C LEU A 75 9.87 1.88 -3.70
N LEU A 76 8.98 1.18 -4.39
CA LEU A 76 9.23 -0.15 -4.92
C LEU A 76 9.14 -0.09 -6.44
N ILE A 77 10.20 -0.45 -7.12
CA ILE A 77 10.21 -0.63 -8.57
C ILE A 77 10.09 -2.12 -8.83
N LEU A 78 9.03 -2.51 -9.53
CA LEU A 78 8.79 -3.88 -9.98
C LEU A 78 8.81 -3.92 -11.50
N ASP A 79 9.74 -4.65 -12.10
CA ASP A 79 9.80 -4.82 -13.54
C ASP A 79 8.94 -6.01 -14.02
N LYS A 80 8.72 -6.10 -15.33
CA LYS A 80 7.92 -7.16 -15.96
C LYS A 80 8.50 -8.57 -15.82
N SER A 81 9.78 -8.69 -15.45
CA SER A 81 10.43 -9.98 -15.16
C SER A 81 10.16 -10.45 -13.72
N GLY A 82 9.63 -9.56 -12.87
CA GLY A 82 9.39 -9.79 -11.46
C GLY A 82 10.58 -9.47 -10.56
N GLN A 83 11.61 -8.80 -11.10
CA GLN A 83 12.69 -8.24 -10.29
C GLN A 83 12.18 -6.97 -9.58
N ALA A 84 12.56 -6.83 -8.33
CA ALA A 84 12.12 -5.72 -7.51
C ALA A 84 13.30 -4.97 -6.89
N THR A 85 13.20 -3.64 -6.88
CA THR A 85 14.15 -2.75 -6.22
C THR A 85 13.40 -1.87 -5.23
N ALA A 86 13.79 -1.89 -3.97
CA ALA A 86 13.32 -0.96 -2.96
C ALA A 86 14.27 0.23 -2.87
N ILE A 87 13.73 1.45 -2.93
CA ILE A 87 14.47 2.70 -2.70
C ILE A 87 13.95 3.28 -1.39
N LEU A 88 14.81 3.35 -0.37
CA LEU A 88 14.45 3.70 1.00
C LEU A 88 15.42 4.73 1.57
N GLY A 89 14.91 5.58 2.46
CA GLY A 89 15.69 6.51 3.25
C GLY A 89 16.33 5.86 4.48
N ASN A 90 16.99 6.67 5.33
CA ASN A 90 17.78 6.21 6.48
C ASN A 90 16.97 5.37 7.47
N GLU A 91 15.74 5.80 7.77
CA GLU A 91 14.91 5.17 8.81
C GLU A 91 14.41 3.78 8.39
N ASN A 92 14.14 3.60 7.09
CA ASN A 92 13.56 2.37 6.56
C ASN A 92 14.59 1.39 5.95
N LEU A 93 15.88 1.73 5.89
CA LEU A 93 16.91 0.82 5.34
C LEU A 93 16.84 -0.58 5.95
N LYS A 94 16.67 -0.66 7.27
CA LYS A 94 16.59 -1.93 8.00
C LYS A 94 15.34 -2.74 7.67
N MET A 95 14.28 -2.08 7.17
CA MET A 95 13.03 -2.76 6.83
C MET A 95 13.15 -3.61 5.57
N ALA A 96 14.11 -3.33 4.69
CA ALA A 96 14.33 -4.11 3.47
C ALA A 96 14.60 -5.60 3.75
N GLN A 97 15.27 -5.93 4.87
CA GLN A 97 15.51 -7.33 5.28
C GLN A 97 14.23 -8.10 5.66
N HIS A 98 13.15 -7.37 5.98
CA HIS A 98 11.86 -7.94 6.32
C HIS A 98 10.89 -7.99 5.14
N SER A 99 11.33 -7.53 3.96
CA SER A 99 10.52 -7.61 2.76
C SER A 99 10.20 -9.07 2.43
N ARG A 100 8.91 -9.36 2.24
CA ARG A 100 8.42 -10.67 1.81
C ARG A 100 8.63 -10.91 0.31
N LEU A 101 8.88 -9.85 -0.44
CA LEU A 101 9.34 -9.88 -1.82
C LEU A 101 10.86 -9.69 -1.80
N PRO A 102 11.67 -10.58 -2.40
CA PRO A 102 13.09 -10.33 -2.56
C PRO A 102 13.34 -9.01 -3.31
N VAL A 103 14.11 -8.12 -2.72
CA VAL A 103 14.37 -6.79 -3.27
C VAL A 103 15.87 -6.50 -3.34
N THR A 104 16.30 -5.80 -4.39
CA THR A 104 17.56 -5.07 -4.38
C THR A 104 17.35 -3.76 -3.65
N LEU A 105 18.16 -3.49 -2.61
CA LEU A 105 18.05 -2.25 -1.85
C LEU A 105 18.89 -1.14 -2.50
N LYS A 106 18.28 0.04 -2.65
CA LYS A 106 18.97 1.30 -2.96
C LYS A 106 18.67 2.32 -1.87
N HIS A 107 19.72 2.95 -1.39
CA HIS A 107 19.62 4.00 -0.38
C HIS A 107 19.37 5.36 -1.06
N CYS A 108 18.39 6.09 -0.56
CA CYS A 108 18.04 7.44 -0.98
C CYS A 108 17.91 8.36 0.24
N PRO A 109 18.99 9.02 0.70
CA PRO A 109 18.93 9.93 1.85
C PRO A 109 17.92 11.06 1.68
N LEU A 110 17.57 11.44 0.44
CA LEU A 110 16.53 12.45 0.15
C LEU A 110 15.17 12.11 0.76
N PHE A 111 14.85 10.83 0.97
CA PHE A 111 13.60 10.40 1.59
C PHE A 111 13.63 10.50 3.11
N SER A 112 14.79 10.74 3.70
CA SER A 112 14.96 10.75 5.15
C SER A 112 14.38 12.01 5.79
N LEU A 113 14.12 11.93 7.09
CA LEU A 113 13.67 13.07 7.86
C LEU A 113 14.66 14.24 7.79
N PRO A 114 14.21 15.49 7.96
CA PRO A 114 15.09 16.64 7.98
C PRO A 114 16.23 16.49 9.00
N ASN A 115 17.42 16.97 8.63
CA ASN A 115 18.64 16.91 9.44
C ASN A 115 19.21 15.50 9.69
N GLN A 116 18.77 14.50 8.95
CA GLN A 116 19.40 13.18 8.92
C GLN A 116 20.68 13.22 8.05
N PRO A 117 21.63 12.29 8.28
CA PRO A 117 22.81 12.18 7.42
C PRO A 117 22.47 12.01 5.95
N MET A 118 23.16 12.78 5.10
CA MET A 118 23.02 12.76 3.63
C MET A 118 24.20 12.07 2.95
N ASP A 119 24.89 11.18 3.67
CA ASP A 119 26.06 10.49 3.17
C ASP A 119 25.72 9.63 1.95
N ASN A 120 26.58 9.69 0.92
CA ASN A 120 26.42 8.97 -0.34
C ASN A 120 25.13 9.33 -1.12
N GLU A 121 24.62 10.54 -0.93
CA GLU A 121 23.49 11.04 -1.70
C GLU A 121 23.75 10.93 -3.22
N LYS A 122 22.74 10.44 -3.93
CA LYS A 122 22.68 10.44 -5.39
C LYS A 122 21.40 11.12 -5.84
N PRO A 123 21.43 11.84 -6.96
CA PRO A 123 20.19 12.32 -7.57
C PRO A 123 19.19 11.18 -7.77
N LEU A 124 17.93 11.37 -7.43
CA LEU A 124 16.90 10.33 -7.53
C LEU A 124 16.78 9.79 -8.97
N ALA A 125 16.92 10.64 -9.99
CA ALA A 125 16.94 10.23 -11.39
C ALA A 125 18.11 9.27 -11.71
N GLN A 126 19.27 9.42 -11.05
CA GLN A 126 20.38 8.48 -11.20
C GLN A 126 20.03 7.12 -10.59
N LEU A 127 19.38 7.10 -9.42
CA LEU A 127 18.91 5.85 -8.80
C LEU A 127 17.93 5.12 -9.72
N PHE A 128 17.03 5.84 -10.39
CA PHE A 128 16.11 5.26 -11.38
C PHE A 128 16.86 4.70 -12.61
N ASN A 129 17.86 5.41 -13.13
CA ASN A 129 18.68 4.89 -14.22
C ASN A 129 19.38 3.57 -13.86
N GLU A 130 19.86 3.46 -12.62
CA GLU A 130 20.48 2.23 -12.10
C GLU A 130 19.49 1.04 -11.97
N THR A 131 18.17 1.28 -12.06
CA THR A 131 17.16 0.22 -12.08
C THR A 131 16.72 -0.18 -13.48
N GLY A 132 17.30 0.44 -14.52
CA GLY A 132 17.01 0.15 -15.92
C GLY A 132 15.75 0.85 -16.47
N LEU A 133 15.14 1.78 -15.75
CA LEU A 133 13.94 2.51 -16.22
C LEU A 133 14.16 3.26 -17.54
N SER A 134 15.42 3.69 -17.81
CA SER A 134 15.79 4.41 -19.04
C SER A 134 15.55 3.62 -20.34
N THR A 135 15.51 2.29 -20.28
CA THR A 135 15.33 1.40 -21.44
C THR A 135 13.90 0.95 -21.64
N MET A 136 12.98 1.36 -20.76
CA MET A 136 11.59 0.94 -20.78
C MET A 136 10.74 1.86 -21.66
N SER A 137 9.62 1.33 -22.16
CA SER A 137 8.70 2.04 -23.06
C SER A 137 7.43 2.51 -22.36
N LYS A 138 6.94 1.74 -21.36
CA LYS A 138 5.74 2.10 -20.60
C LYS A 138 5.92 1.79 -19.14
N ILE A 139 5.81 2.81 -18.30
CA ILE A 139 5.98 2.73 -16.85
C ILE A 139 4.70 3.18 -16.15
N GLY A 140 4.21 2.36 -15.21
CA GLY A 140 3.11 2.71 -14.34
C GLY A 140 3.59 3.44 -13.09
N LEU A 141 3.03 4.60 -12.79
CA LEU A 141 3.20 5.27 -11.51
C LEU A 141 2.01 4.90 -10.62
N VAL A 142 2.29 4.40 -9.43
CA VAL A 142 1.29 3.89 -8.49
C VAL A 142 1.41 4.65 -7.18
N GLY A 143 0.43 5.49 -6.92
CA GLY A 143 0.15 6.04 -5.60
C GLY A 143 -0.92 5.21 -4.89
N TRP A 144 -1.85 5.87 -4.22
CA TRP A 144 -2.93 5.23 -3.48
C TRP A 144 -4.30 5.43 -4.14
N LYS A 145 -4.43 6.40 -5.06
CA LYS A 145 -5.70 6.86 -5.60
C LYS A 145 -5.92 6.40 -7.04
N MET A 146 -7.06 5.79 -7.28
CA MET A 146 -7.58 5.61 -8.62
C MET A 146 -8.48 6.81 -8.98
N PHE A 147 -8.05 7.60 -9.96
CA PHE A 147 -8.83 8.74 -10.43
C PHE A 147 -10.02 8.28 -11.28
N THR A 148 -11.16 8.95 -11.09
CA THR A 148 -12.43 8.65 -11.77
C THR A 148 -13.09 9.92 -12.33
N ALA A 149 -12.29 10.92 -12.73
CA ALA A 149 -12.79 12.14 -13.33
C ALA A 149 -13.51 11.85 -14.67
N THR A 150 -14.61 12.54 -14.92
CA THR A 150 -15.42 12.34 -16.13
C THR A 150 -14.98 13.23 -17.29
N LEU A 151 -14.22 14.30 -17.03
CA LEU A 151 -13.83 15.32 -18.00
C LEU A 151 -12.31 15.37 -18.25
N ALA A 152 -11.57 14.36 -17.78
CA ALA A 152 -10.12 14.35 -17.88
C ALA A 152 -9.57 12.95 -18.11
N ASP A 153 -8.35 12.87 -18.64
CA ASP A 153 -7.62 11.62 -18.81
C ASP A 153 -7.02 11.17 -17.46
N ASN A 154 -7.73 10.28 -16.79
CA ASN A 154 -7.33 9.75 -15.49
C ASN A 154 -5.97 9.04 -15.51
N ALA A 155 -5.53 8.53 -16.65
CA ALA A 155 -4.24 7.88 -16.81
C ALA A 155 -3.05 8.86 -16.69
N LYS A 156 -3.30 10.15 -16.80
CA LYS A 156 -2.27 11.21 -16.71
C LYS A 156 -2.25 11.93 -15.36
N TYR A 157 -3.10 11.55 -14.41
CA TYR A 157 -3.08 12.09 -13.05
C TYR A 157 -2.25 11.19 -12.13
N PHE A 158 -1.34 11.82 -11.38
CA PHE A 158 -0.45 11.14 -10.45
C PHE A 158 -0.62 11.73 -9.05
N ASP A 159 -0.78 10.85 -8.07
CA ASP A 159 -0.90 11.16 -6.64
C ASP A 159 0.40 10.85 -5.87
N LEU A 160 1.52 10.97 -6.55
CA LEU A 160 2.86 10.90 -5.97
C LEU A 160 3.41 12.32 -5.75
N PRO A 161 4.36 12.51 -4.81
CA PRO A 161 5.08 13.78 -4.69
C PRO A 161 5.71 14.21 -6.03
N TYR A 162 5.61 15.51 -6.33
CA TYR A 162 6.06 16.04 -7.63
C TYR A 162 7.52 15.71 -7.91
N PHE A 163 8.42 15.83 -6.92
CA PHE A 163 9.84 15.58 -7.11
C PHE A 163 10.15 14.14 -7.57
N ILE A 164 9.33 13.16 -7.15
CA ILE A 164 9.44 11.76 -7.59
C ILE A 164 9.00 11.63 -9.04
N VAL A 165 7.85 12.21 -9.40
CA VAL A 165 7.33 12.18 -10.77
C VAL A 165 8.31 12.87 -11.72
N ASP A 166 8.86 14.02 -11.32
CA ASP A 166 9.85 14.76 -12.09
C ASP A 166 11.14 13.95 -12.28
N ALA A 167 11.65 13.32 -11.23
CA ALA A 167 12.82 12.47 -11.30
C ALA A 167 12.63 11.26 -12.24
N VAL A 168 11.45 10.63 -12.23
CA VAL A 168 11.13 9.56 -13.21
C VAL A 168 11.11 10.12 -14.62
N LYS A 169 10.47 11.27 -14.88
CA LYS A 169 10.44 11.93 -16.20
C LYS A 169 11.85 12.22 -16.72
N ASN A 170 12.74 12.64 -15.83
CA ASN A 170 14.14 12.97 -16.18
C ASN A 170 15.03 11.72 -16.37
N SER A 171 14.57 10.53 -15.97
CA SER A 171 15.34 9.28 -16.08
C SER A 171 14.93 8.41 -17.29
N THR A 172 13.83 8.73 -17.98
CA THR A 172 13.31 7.87 -19.06
C THR A 172 12.53 8.66 -20.09
N HIS A 173 12.42 8.11 -21.30
CA HIS A 173 11.50 8.57 -22.34
C HIS A 173 10.21 7.71 -22.42
N ALA A 174 9.99 6.83 -21.46
CA ALA A 174 8.82 5.96 -21.41
C ALA A 174 7.50 6.77 -21.31
N GLU A 175 6.43 6.17 -21.81
CA GLU A 175 5.09 6.63 -21.49
C GLU A 175 4.83 6.42 -19.99
N LEU A 176 4.50 7.51 -19.27
CA LEU A 176 4.12 7.43 -17.86
C LEU A 176 2.59 7.43 -17.73
N VAL A 177 2.07 6.44 -17.02
CA VAL A 177 0.63 6.18 -16.86
C VAL A 177 0.31 5.92 -15.40
N ASN A 178 -0.79 6.48 -14.87
CA ASN A 178 -1.28 6.06 -13.57
C ASN A 178 -1.71 4.59 -13.62
N ALA A 179 -1.14 3.77 -12.75
CA ALA A 179 -1.37 2.33 -12.73
C ALA A 179 -1.99 1.82 -11.40
N ALA A 180 -2.58 2.72 -10.58
CA ALA A 180 -3.26 2.34 -9.35
C ALA A 180 -4.41 1.35 -9.60
N HIS A 181 -5.04 1.42 -10.77
CA HIS A 181 -6.12 0.50 -11.16
C HIS A 181 -5.68 -0.97 -11.23
N LEU A 182 -4.41 -1.27 -11.45
CA LEU A 182 -3.88 -2.64 -11.41
C LEU A 182 -4.03 -3.28 -10.02
N PHE A 183 -4.08 -2.46 -8.97
CA PHE A 183 -4.25 -2.91 -7.60
C PHE A 183 -5.69 -2.87 -7.12
N ILE A 184 -6.43 -1.79 -7.40
CA ILE A 184 -7.68 -1.46 -6.70
C ILE A 184 -8.92 -1.37 -7.59
N ARG A 185 -8.83 -1.62 -8.90
CA ARG A 185 -10.02 -1.67 -9.76
C ARG A 185 -10.93 -2.85 -9.38
N GLY A 186 -12.20 -2.58 -9.14
CA GLY A 186 -13.14 -3.52 -8.53
C GLY A 186 -13.30 -4.87 -9.25
N ASP A 187 -13.16 -4.90 -10.56
CA ASP A 187 -13.33 -6.13 -11.38
C ASP A 187 -12.04 -6.93 -11.59
N LYS A 188 -10.89 -6.28 -11.55
CA LYS A 188 -9.60 -6.89 -11.92
C LYS A 188 -8.40 -6.45 -11.06
N GLY A 189 -8.59 -5.64 -10.03
CA GLY A 189 -7.49 -5.20 -9.17
C GLY A 189 -6.83 -6.38 -8.43
N ALA A 190 -5.51 -6.38 -8.31
CA ALA A 190 -4.79 -7.46 -7.63
C ALA A 190 -5.19 -7.60 -6.16
N ARG A 191 -5.62 -6.50 -5.51
CA ARG A 191 -6.03 -6.44 -4.10
C ARG A 191 -7.53 -6.67 -3.89
N THR A 192 -8.32 -6.85 -4.95
CA THR A 192 -9.80 -6.94 -4.83
C THR A 192 -10.31 -8.36 -4.68
N VAL A 193 -9.44 -9.35 -4.83
CA VAL A 193 -9.77 -10.78 -4.65
C VAL A 193 -8.72 -11.42 -3.75
N ASN A 194 -9.18 -11.97 -2.64
CA ASN A 194 -8.34 -12.61 -1.62
C ASN A 194 -8.43 -14.13 -1.70
N ASN A 195 -7.32 -14.81 -1.40
CA ASN A 195 -7.34 -16.25 -1.18
C ASN A 195 -7.73 -16.59 0.30
N ALA A 196 -7.86 -17.88 0.61
CA ALA A 196 -8.29 -18.33 1.94
C ALA A 196 -7.33 -17.91 3.06
N ASN A 197 -6.01 -17.87 2.80
CA ASN A 197 -5.01 -17.43 3.79
C ASN A 197 -5.11 -15.93 4.07
N GLU A 198 -5.35 -15.12 3.04
CA GLU A 198 -5.59 -13.69 3.17
C GLU A 198 -6.87 -13.40 3.97
N ILE A 199 -7.96 -14.12 3.65
CA ILE A 199 -9.23 -13.97 4.38
C ILE A 199 -9.02 -14.28 5.86
N ALA A 200 -8.37 -15.39 6.18
CA ALA A 200 -8.13 -15.78 7.58
C ALA A 200 -7.24 -14.77 8.32
N HIS A 201 -6.22 -14.20 7.64
CA HIS A 201 -5.36 -13.15 8.18
C HIS A 201 -6.15 -11.89 8.53
N TYR A 202 -6.97 -11.41 7.58
CA TYR A 202 -7.78 -10.20 7.80
C TYR A 202 -8.93 -10.43 8.78
N GLU A 203 -9.51 -11.63 8.82
CA GLU A 203 -10.54 -11.98 9.79
C GLU A 203 -10.03 -11.89 11.23
N TYR A 204 -8.79 -12.36 11.49
CA TYR A 204 -8.17 -12.17 12.79
C TYR A 204 -8.08 -10.69 13.19
N GLY A 205 -7.57 -9.83 12.30
CA GLY A 205 -7.47 -8.39 12.55
C GLY A 205 -8.85 -7.74 12.77
N ALA A 206 -9.85 -8.13 11.98
CA ALA A 206 -11.21 -7.62 12.11
C ALA A 206 -11.86 -8.04 13.46
N ASN A 207 -11.63 -9.28 13.90
CA ASN A 207 -12.11 -9.76 15.19
C ASN A 207 -11.45 -9.03 16.36
N LEU A 208 -10.13 -8.80 16.27
CA LEU A 208 -9.41 -8.01 17.29
C LEU A 208 -9.97 -6.60 17.40
N ALA A 209 -10.12 -5.90 16.28
CA ALA A 209 -10.70 -4.56 16.24
C ALA A 209 -12.14 -4.53 16.79
N SER A 210 -12.96 -5.53 16.43
CA SER A 210 -14.34 -5.66 16.92
C SER A 210 -14.39 -5.86 18.45
N ASN A 211 -13.52 -6.71 19.00
CA ASN A 211 -13.45 -6.94 20.44
C ASN A 211 -13.02 -5.67 21.19
N CYS A 212 -12.03 -4.92 20.66
CA CYS A 212 -11.64 -3.62 21.23
C CYS A 212 -12.82 -2.64 21.24
N MET A 213 -13.54 -2.52 20.12
CA MET A 213 -14.71 -1.64 20.02
C MET A 213 -15.82 -2.03 20.99
N LEU A 214 -16.08 -3.32 21.19
CA LEU A 214 -17.08 -3.80 22.16
C LEU A 214 -16.65 -3.47 23.60
N THR A 215 -15.36 -3.62 23.92
CA THR A 215 -14.82 -3.23 25.23
C THR A 215 -15.03 -1.75 25.49
N ALA A 216 -14.76 -0.90 24.51
CA ALA A 216 -15.02 0.53 24.64
C ALA A 216 -16.52 0.85 24.77
N LEU A 217 -17.37 0.16 24.01
CA LEU A 217 -18.83 0.33 24.05
C LEU A 217 -19.41 -0.02 25.42
N ASP A 218 -18.95 -1.10 26.04
CA ASP A 218 -19.39 -1.54 27.37
C ASP A 218 -18.99 -0.53 28.46
N ALA A 219 -17.97 0.28 28.23
CA ALA A 219 -17.52 1.32 29.16
C ALA A 219 -18.26 2.67 28.99
N VAL A 220 -19.08 2.82 27.94
CA VAL A 220 -19.82 4.07 27.69
C VAL A 220 -20.80 4.37 28.83
N ALA A 221 -20.60 5.49 29.49
CA ALA A 221 -21.47 5.97 30.56
C ALA A 221 -21.54 7.50 30.55
N PRO A 222 -22.60 8.10 31.11
CA PRO A 222 -22.67 9.54 31.26
C PRO A 222 -21.47 10.09 32.03
N GLY A 223 -20.75 11.06 31.45
CA GLY A 223 -19.59 11.71 32.05
C GLY A 223 -18.24 11.10 31.71
N ILE A 224 -18.17 9.96 31.04
CA ILE A 224 -16.91 9.41 30.52
C ILE A 224 -16.34 10.31 29.43
N ARG A 225 -15.02 10.55 29.43
CA ARG A 225 -14.34 11.36 28.42
C ARG A 225 -13.87 10.50 27.25
N GLU A 226 -13.77 11.10 26.07
CA GLU A 226 -13.25 10.45 24.86
C GLU A 226 -11.85 9.84 25.08
N THR A 227 -10.98 10.54 25.81
CA THR A 227 -9.63 10.05 26.13
C THR A 227 -9.64 8.82 27.04
N GLU A 228 -10.65 8.67 27.90
CA GLU A 228 -10.80 7.47 28.73
C GLU A 228 -11.29 6.27 27.91
N LEU A 229 -12.20 6.50 26.97
CA LEU A 229 -12.61 5.46 26.00
C LEU A 229 -11.47 5.08 25.07
N GLY A 230 -10.74 6.06 24.55
CA GLY A 230 -9.57 5.81 23.69
C GLY A 230 -8.44 5.02 24.37
N ALA A 231 -8.34 5.11 25.70
CA ALA A 231 -7.35 4.33 26.45
C ALA A 231 -7.70 2.84 26.60
N LEU A 232 -8.93 2.44 26.25
CA LEU A 232 -9.40 1.04 26.25
C LEU A 232 -9.18 0.33 24.92
N LEU A 233 -8.83 1.06 23.85
CA LEU A 233 -8.59 0.56 22.49
C LEU A 233 -7.12 0.29 22.23
#